data_0aed845457a284e5ae58677b18019f20
#
_entry.id   0aed845457a284e5ae58677b18019f20
#
_cell.length_a   1.000
_cell.length_b   1.000
_cell.length_c   1.000
_cell.angle_alpha   90.00
_cell.angle_beta   90.00
_cell.angle_gamma   90.00
#
_symmetry.space_group_name_H-M   'P 1'
#
loop_
_entity.id
_entity.type
_entity.pdbx_description
1 polymer ?
#
loop_
_entity_poly.entity_id
_entity_poly.type
_entity_poly.pdbx_seq_one_letter_code
_entity_poly.pdbx_strand_id
1 'polypeptide(L)'
;MEKLWGRIAAVPADRVKTLEDGEVIQLSPFEIRAIATPGHASHHHVYHWDDSVFGGDIAGVRIGLGPPIPPFVPPELHIEQWHDSIAKIRALNARHLYLPHFGKIEGEVSDHLAALDERVDRWSEWLRDKIQASMKEDKLRSAFATYEHDDLGMGSSVTNIEGLITDYETADPSHMAVSGALRYWQKYHPDQISTEQSTLS
;
A
#
# COMPACT_ATOMS: atom_id res chain seq x y z
N MET A 1 16.47 12.79 -7.69
CA MET A 1 15.42 12.60 -8.72
C MET A 1 16.06 12.34 -10.10
N GLU A 2 16.85 13.24 -10.64
CA GLU A 2 17.43 13.11 -12.00
C GLU A 2 18.31 11.86 -12.21
N LYS A 3 19.02 11.39 -11.16
CA LYS A 3 19.83 10.16 -11.21
C LYS A 3 19.00 8.87 -11.30
N LEU A 4 17.75 8.88 -10.80
CA LEU A 4 16.87 7.70 -10.79
C LEU A 4 15.96 7.69 -12.02
N TRP A 5 15.40 8.84 -12.38
CA TRP A 5 14.33 8.95 -13.38
C TRP A 5 14.75 9.66 -14.66
N GLY A 6 16.00 10.15 -14.71
CA GLY A 6 16.45 10.97 -15.82
C GLY A 6 15.75 12.34 -15.85
N ARG A 7 15.72 12.95 -17.04
CA ARG A 7 15.08 14.25 -17.24
C ARG A 7 13.57 14.08 -17.38
N ILE A 8 12.81 14.65 -16.43
CA ILE A 8 11.34 14.65 -16.45
C ILE A 8 10.85 15.83 -17.32
N ALA A 9 10.00 15.56 -18.29
CA ALA A 9 9.32 16.58 -19.07
C ALA A 9 7.94 16.86 -18.46
N ALA A 10 7.57 18.14 -18.35
CA ALA A 10 6.24 18.52 -17.88
C ALA A 10 5.17 18.12 -18.93
N VAL A 11 4.03 17.61 -18.46
CA VAL A 11 2.86 17.41 -19.33
C VAL A 11 2.20 18.77 -19.57
N PRO A 12 1.92 19.16 -20.82
CA PRO A 12 1.19 20.39 -21.13
C PRO A 12 -0.17 20.44 -20.42
N ALA A 13 -0.54 21.58 -19.86
CA ALA A 13 -1.75 21.72 -19.05
C ALA A 13 -3.05 21.39 -19.79
N ASP A 14 -3.10 21.66 -21.11
CA ASP A 14 -4.21 21.31 -22.00
C ASP A 14 -4.37 19.81 -22.26
N ARG A 15 -3.38 19.00 -21.83
CA ARG A 15 -3.39 17.53 -21.91
C ARG A 15 -3.63 16.87 -20.55
N VAL A 16 -3.89 17.65 -19.51
CA VAL A 16 -4.17 17.16 -18.17
C VAL A 16 -5.65 17.30 -17.87
N LYS A 17 -6.27 16.22 -17.43
CA LYS A 17 -7.64 16.22 -16.91
C LYS A 17 -7.60 15.68 -15.48
N THR A 18 -8.11 16.45 -14.52
CA THR A 18 -8.39 15.97 -13.16
C THR A 18 -9.69 15.17 -13.16
N LEU A 19 -9.76 14.16 -12.32
CA LEU A 19 -10.92 13.28 -12.21
C LEU A 19 -11.51 13.38 -10.80
N GLU A 20 -12.83 13.40 -10.73
CA GLU A 20 -13.59 13.33 -9.48
C GLU A 20 -13.98 11.88 -9.17
N ASP A 21 -14.35 11.61 -7.91
CA ASP A 21 -14.83 10.28 -7.49
C ASP A 21 -16.07 9.85 -8.28
N GLY A 22 -16.01 8.66 -8.84
CA GLY A 22 -17.08 8.09 -9.67
C GLY A 22 -17.17 8.63 -11.10
N GLU A 23 -16.26 9.53 -11.49
CA GLU A 23 -16.29 10.07 -12.86
C GLU A 23 -16.04 8.99 -13.92
N VAL A 24 -16.80 9.07 -15.01
CA VAL A 24 -16.69 8.13 -16.14
C VAL A 24 -15.91 8.78 -17.29
N ILE A 25 -14.84 8.11 -17.69
CA ILE A 25 -14.01 8.48 -18.83
C ILE A 25 -14.55 7.73 -20.06
N GLN A 26 -15.04 8.47 -21.03
CA GLN A 26 -15.54 7.92 -22.30
C GLN A 26 -14.37 7.69 -23.26
N LEU A 27 -14.07 6.44 -23.55
CA LEU A 27 -13.06 6.01 -24.52
C LEU A 27 -13.72 5.09 -25.55
N SER A 28 -14.60 5.64 -26.39
CA SER A 28 -15.42 4.84 -27.31
C SER A 28 -14.64 3.70 -28.00
N PRO A 29 -15.10 2.43 -27.93
CA PRO A 29 -16.39 1.98 -27.36
C PRO A 29 -16.37 1.69 -25.86
N PHE A 30 -15.34 2.06 -25.13
CA PHE A 30 -15.11 1.71 -23.72
C PHE A 30 -15.48 2.86 -22.79
N GLU A 31 -15.89 2.51 -21.58
CA GLU A 31 -16.08 3.41 -20.46
C GLU A 31 -15.22 2.94 -19.30
N ILE A 32 -14.47 3.85 -18.69
CA ILE A 32 -13.66 3.57 -17.50
C ILE A 32 -14.16 4.47 -16.37
N ARG A 33 -14.49 3.89 -15.22
CA ARG A 33 -14.88 4.66 -14.05
C ARG A 33 -13.66 4.88 -13.14
N ALA A 34 -13.39 6.13 -12.81
CA ALA A 34 -12.42 6.50 -11.79
C ALA A 34 -13.10 6.49 -10.42
N ILE A 35 -12.49 5.87 -9.42
CA ILE A 35 -13.01 5.76 -8.06
C ILE A 35 -11.93 6.23 -7.10
N ALA A 36 -12.22 7.27 -6.31
CA ALA A 36 -11.28 7.79 -5.33
C ALA A 36 -11.05 6.76 -4.20
N THR A 37 -9.80 6.39 -4.04
CA THR A 37 -9.34 5.37 -3.08
C THR A 37 -8.12 5.89 -2.30
N PRO A 38 -8.31 6.90 -1.43
CA PRO A 38 -7.23 7.42 -0.60
C PRO A 38 -6.76 6.36 0.41
N GLY A 39 -5.59 6.58 1.00
CA GLY A 39 -4.97 5.71 2.01
C GLY A 39 -3.49 5.52 1.75
N HIS A 40 -3.10 5.11 0.55
CA HIS A 40 -1.72 5.16 0.09
C HIS A 40 -1.29 6.61 -0.21
N ALA A 41 -2.13 7.33 -0.95
CA ALA A 41 -2.00 8.76 -1.24
C ALA A 41 -3.37 9.42 -1.30
N SER A 42 -3.47 10.70 -0.96
CA SER A 42 -4.74 11.44 -0.92
C SER A 42 -5.42 11.57 -2.28
N HIS A 43 -4.64 11.57 -3.34
CA HIS A 43 -5.10 11.70 -4.73
C HIS A 43 -5.27 10.36 -5.46
N HIS A 44 -5.12 9.24 -4.75
CA HIS A 44 -5.14 7.92 -5.36
C HIS A 44 -6.53 7.58 -5.89
N HIS A 45 -6.57 7.00 -7.11
CA HIS A 45 -7.76 6.45 -7.74
C HIS A 45 -7.48 5.04 -8.26
N VAL A 46 -8.50 4.19 -8.19
CA VAL A 46 -8.57 2.96 -8.97
C VAL A 46 -9.46 3.18 -10.19
N TYR A 47 -9.23 2.38 -11.22
CA TYR A 47 -10.01 2.45 -12.45
C TYR A 47 -10.75 1.14 -12.65
N HIS A 48 -12.07 1.25 -12.83
CA HIS A 48 -12.95 0.10 -13.06
C HIS A 48 -13.42 0.08 -14.51
N TRP A 49 -13.17 -1.03 -15.17
CA TRP A 49 -13.58 -1.30 -16.53
C TRP A 49 -14.15 -2.71 -16.65
N ASP A 50 -15.44 -2.83 -16.98
CA ASP A 50 -16.16 -4.09 -17.12
C ASP A 50 -16.01 -4.96 -15.85
N ASP A 51 -15.40 -6.12 -15.94
CA ASP A 51 -15.10 -7.02 -14.81
C ASP A 51 -13.69 -6.87 -14.25
N SER A 52 -13.00 -5.79 -14.58
CA SER A 52 -11.59 -5.55 -14.28
C SER A 52 -11.38 -4.29 -13.44
N VAL A 53 -10.48 -4.35 -12.47
CA VAL A 53 -10.02 -3.21 -11.68
C VAL A 53 -8.51 -3.02 -11.86
N PHE A 54 -8.11 -1.79 -12.17
CA PHE A 54 -6.72 -1.34 -12.10
C PHE A 54 -6.53 -0.71 -10.74
N GLY A 55 -5.94 -1.48 -9.80
CA GLY A 55 -6.03 -1.22 -8.37
C GLY A 55 -5.07 -0.16 -7.85
N GLY A 56 -4.05 0.23 -8.64
CA GLY A 56 -3.02 1.12 -8.12
C GLY A 56 -2.34 0.54 -6.86
N ASP A 57 -1.58 1.39 -6.16
CA ASP A 57 -0.81 0.97 -4.98
C ASP A 57 -1.69 0.67 -3.76
N ILE A 58 -2.92 1.20 -3.71
CA ILE A 58 -3.89 0.87 -2.65
C ILE A 58 -4.26 -0.62 -2.64
N ALA A 59 -4.18 -1.29 -3.78
CA ALA A 59 -4.41 -2.72 -3.90
C ALA A 59 -3.16 -3.57 -3.62
N GLY A 60 -2.08 -2.94 -3.17
CA GLY A 60 -0.85 -3.58 -2.73
C GLY A 60 0.12 -3.94 -3.85
N VAL A 61 1.26 -4.47 -3.42
CA VAL A 61 2.29 -5.06 -4.29
C VAL A 61 2.22 -6.58 -4.13
N ARG A 62 2.25 -7.32 -5.24
CA ARG A 62 2.29 -8.77 -5.23
C ARG A 62 3.20 -9.30 -6.33
N ILE A 63 4.14 -10.17 -5.97
CA ILE A 63 5.11 -10.76 -6.90
C ILE A 63 4.77 -12.24 -7.08
N GLY A 64 4.35 -12.61 -8.30
CA GLY A 64 3.96 -13.97 -8.63
C GLY A 64 2.92 -14.55 -7.69
N LEU A 65 3.23 -15.69 -7.07
CA LEU A 65 2.38 -16.36 -6.08
C LEU A 65 2.66 -15.91 -4.63
N GLY A 66 3.51 -14.91 -4.44
CA GLY A 66 3.77 -14.34 -3.12
C GLY A 66 2.53 -13.65 -2.52
N PRO A 67 2.55 -13.35 -1.23
CA PRO A 67 1.45 -12.67 -0.57
C PRO A 67 1.39 -11.18 -0.95
N PRO A 68 0.20 -10.54 -0.95
CA PRO A 68 0.13 -9.09 -1.16
C PRO A 68 0.70 -8.33 0.04
N ILE A 69 1.49 -7.28 -0.21
CA ILE A 69 1.99 -6.36 0.80
C ILE A 69 1.47 -4.94 0.59
N PRO A 70 1.22 -4.17 1.66
CA PRO A 70 0.83 -2.77 1.54
C PRO A 70 2.06 -1.88 1.43
N PRO A 71 2.24 -1.10 0.35
CA PRO A 71 3.32 -0.13 0.24
C PRO A 71 3.06 1.09 1.16
N PHE A 72 3.50 1.00 2.41
CA PHE A 72 3.36 2.05 3.43
C PHE A 72 4.37 3.18 3.21
N VAL A 73 4.21 3.92 2.15
CA VAL A 73 5.17 4.97 1.80
C VAL A 73 4.76 6.34 2.35
N PRO A 74 5.72 7.18 2.83
CA PRO A 74 5.44 8.56 3.16
C PRO A 74 5.17 9.37 1.85
N PRO A 75 4.49 10.52 1.91
CA PRO A 75 4.12 11.24 3.14
C PRO A 75 2.64 11.08 3.56
N GLU A 76 1.81 10.37 2.81
CA GLU A 76 0.36 10.49 2.90
C GLU A 76 -0.36 9.23 3.39
N LEU A 77 0.39 8.25 3.93
CA LEU A 77 -0.21 7.03 4.49
C LEU A 77 -1.35 7.36 5.48
N HIS A 78 -2.50 6.70 5.29
CA HIS A 78 -3.67 6.81 6.16
C HIS A 78 -4.40 5.47 6.25
N ILE A 79 -4.27 4.76 7.36
CA ILE A 79 -4.69 3.37 7.53
C ILE A 79 -6.20 3.22 7.40
N GLU A 80 -6.99 4.06 8.08
CA GLU A 80 -8.45 3.97 8.04
C GLU A 80 -9.00 4.20 6.63
N GLN A 81 -8.43 5.17 5.90
CA GLN A 81 -8.78 5.39 4.50
C GLN A 81 -8.37 4.22 3.60
N TRP A 82 -7.28 3.51 3.97
CA TRP A 82 -6.87 2.32 3.24
C TRP A 82 -7.93 1.22 3.33
N HIS A 83 -8.43 0.93 4.54
CA HIS A 83 -9.51 -0.04 4.76
C HIS A 83 -10.79 0.34 4.01
N ASP A 84 -11.21 1.62 4.09
CA ASP A 84 -12.36 2.12 3.34
C ASP A 84 -12.18 1.93 1.83
N SER A 85 -10.98 2.15 1.33
CA SER A 85 -10.65 1.99 -0.09
C SER A 85 -10.64 0.51 -0.53
N ILE A 86 -10.11 -0.40 0.28
CA ILE A 86 -10.22 -1.84 0.03
C ILE A 86 -11.69 -2.27 0.01
N ALA A 87 -12.50 -1.78 0.93
CA ALA A 87 -13.94 -2.08 0.96
C ALA A 87 -14.65 -1.60 -0.31
N LYS A 88 -14.31 -0.41 -0.83
CA LYS A 88 -14.83 0.10 -2.11
C LYS A 88 -14.44 -0.83 -3.27
N ILE A 89 -13.18 -1.26 -3.34
CA ILE A 89 -12.70 -2.16 -4.41
C ILE A 89 -13.43 -3.51 -4.32
N ARG A 90 -13.59 -4.08 -3.13
CA ARG A 90 -14.37 -5.32 -2.91
C ARG A 90 -15.80 -5.21 -3.42
N ALA A 91 -16.47 -4.09 -3.19
CA ALA A 91 -17.86 -3.88 -3.61
C ALA A 91 -18.04 -3.87 -5.13
N LEU A 92 -16.97 -3.69 -5.91
CA LEU A 92 -17.02 -3.78 -7.37
C LEU A 92 -17.21 -5.21 -7.88
N ASN A 93 -16.92 -6.24 -7.06
CA ASN A 93 -17.02 -7.65 -7.42
C ASN A 93 -16.29 -8.00 -8.73
N ALA A 94 -15.17 -7.34 -8.99
CA ALA A 94 -14.39 -7.54 -10.21
C ALA A 94 -13.77 -8.95 -10.23
N ARG A 95 -13.69 -9.53 -11.42
CA ARG A 95 -13.04 -10.83 -11.64
C ARG A 95 -11.53 -10.71 -11.81
N HIS A 96 -11.07 -9.53 -12.23
CA HIS A 96 -9.67 -9.29 -12.55
C HIS A 96 -9.16 -8.07 -11.82
N LEU A 97 -8.02 -8.23 -11.16
CA LEU A 97 -7.30 -7.14 -10.50
C LEU A 97 -5.92 -7.01 -11.14
N TYR A 98 -5.61 -5.80 -11.57
CA TYR A 98 -4.31 -5.43 -12.13
C TYR A 98 -3.61 -4.47 -11.18
N LEU A 99 -2.40 -4.83 -10.77
CA LEU A 99 -1.55 -3.98 -9.94
C LEU A 99 -0.58 -3.18 -10.82
N PRO A 100 -0.11 -2.00 -10.40
CA PRO A 100 0.87 -1.21 -11.15
C PRO A 100 2.23 -1.91 -11.21
N HIS A 101 2.52 -2.72 -10.19
CA HIS A 101 3.70 -3.56 -10.10
C HIS A 101 3.32 -5.01 -10.40
N PHE A 102 3.98 -5.59 -11.41
CA PHE A 102 3.87 -7.01 -11.81
C PHE A 102 2.53 -7.47 -12.42
N GLY A 103 1.58 -6.56 -12.67
CA GLY A 103 0.43 -6.80 -13.55
C GLY A 103 -0.74 -7.53 -12.90
N LYS A 104 -1.38 -8.43 -13.66
CA LYS A 104 -2.59 -9.14 -13.22
C LYS A 104 -2.24 -10.13 -12.10
N ILE A 105 -3.02 -10.09 -11.01
CA ILE A 105 -2.88 -11.09 -9.95
C ILE A 105 -3.40 -12.47 -10.41
N GLU A 106 -2.84 -13.51 -9.84
CA GLU A 106 -3.36 -14.87 -9.94
C GLU A 106 -4.26 -15.19 -8.74
N GLY A 107 -5.32 -15.97 -8.97
CA GLY A 107 -6.31 -16.35 -7.95
C GLY A 107 -7.46 -15.36 -7.79
N GLU A 108 -8.21 -15.51 -6.70
CA GLU A 108 -9.42 -14.75 -6.44
C GLU A 108 -9.10 -13.34 -5.93
N VAL A 109 -9.77 -12.34 -6.52
CA VAL A 109 -9.60 -10.92 -6.12
C VAL A 109 -10.03 -10.70 -4.67
N SER A 110 -11.10 -11.38 -4.22
CA SER A 110 -11.57 -11.32 -2.83
C SER A 110 -10.53 -11.78 -1.82
N ASP A 111 -9.83 -12.88 -2.13
CA ASP A 111 -8.81 -13.45 -1.25
C ASP A 111 -7.58 -12.56 -1.18
N HIS A 112 -7.16 -12.02 -2.32
CA HIS A 112 -6.07 -11.05 -2.38
C HIS A 112 -6.36 -9.82 -1.52
N LEU A 113 -7.55 -9.21 -1.69
CA LEU A 113 -7.93 -8.01 -0.94
C LEU A 113 -8.13 -8.30 0.56
N ALA A 114 -8.60 -9.51 0.93
CA ALA A 114 -8.69 -9.93 2.32
C ALA A 114 -7.31 -10.06 2.96
N ALA A 115 -6.39 -10.76 2.29
CA ALA A 115 -5.03 -10.94 2.77
C ALA A 115 -4.24 -9.63 2.87
N LEU A 116 -4.49 -8.70 1.95
CA LEU A 116 -3.91 -7.36 2.01
C LEU A 116 -4.44 -6.56 3.20
N ASP A 117 -5.76 -6.56 3.39
CA ASP A 117 -6.46 -5.84 4.46
C ASP A 117 -5.95 -6.27 5.85
N GLU A 118 -5.87 -7.59 6.07
CA GLU A 118 -5.29 -8.16 7.29
C GLU A 118 -3.81 -7.78 7.48
N ARG A 119 -3.04 -7.67 6.41
CA ARG A 119 -1.63 -7.29 6.50
C ARG A 119 -1.46 -5.80 6.79
N VAL A 120 -2.37 -4.95 6.29
CA VAL A 120 -2.42 -3.53 6.67
C VAL A 120 -2.55 -3.40 8.19
N ASP A 121 -3.46 -4.13 8.82
CA ASP A 121 -3.64 -4.15 10.27
C ASP A 121 -2.38 -4.67 10.98
N ARG A 122 -1.90 -5.86 10.60
CA ARG A 122 -0.75 -6.50 11.28
C ARG A 122 0.51 -5.64 11.23
N TRP A 123 0.82 -5.05 10.09
CA TRP A 123 2.01 -4.22 9.94
C TRP A 123 1.87 -2.91 10.71
N SER A 124 0.69 -2.28 10.62
CA SER A 124 0.39 -1.05 11.34
C SER A 124 0.47 -1.23 12.86
N GLU A 125 -0.15 -2.29 13.40
CA GLU A 125 -0.13 -2.61 14.82
C GLU A 125 1.28 -2.96 15.31
N TRP A 126 2.01 -3.78 14.58
CA TRP A 126 3.37 -4.14 14.93
C TRP A 126 4.28 -2.89 15.01
N LEU A 127 4.19 -2.02 14.01
CA LEU A 127 4.94 -0.76 13.97
C LEU A 127 4.52 0.17 15.11
N ARG A 128 3.22 0.33 15.37
CA ARG A 128 2.71 1.11 16.51
C ARG A 128 3.33 0.66 17.83
N ASP A 129 3.29 -0.62 18.10
CA ASP A 129 3.77 -1.18 19.37
C ASP A 129 5.27 -0.92 19.60
N LYS A 130 6.06 -0.97 18.53
CA LYS A 130 7.50 -0.66 18.60
C LYS A 130 7.77 0.84 18.73
N ILE A 131 6.98 1.68 18.07
CA ILE A 131 7.04 3.13 18.20
C ILE A 131 6.65 3.55 19.61
N GLN A 132 5.57 2.98 20.16
CA GLN A 132 5.12 3.20 21.53
C GLN A 132 6.17 2.78 22.56
N ALA A 133 6.90 1.69 22.29
CA ALA A 133 8.04 1.26 23.11
C ALA A 133 9.30 2.14 22.93
N SER A 134 9.19 3.28 22.23
CA SER A 134 10.29 4.21 21.99
C SER A 134 11.50 3.59 21.28
N MET A 135 11.28 2.62 20.41
CA MET A 135 12.35 2.02 19.62
C MET A 135 12.93 3.08 18.66
N LYS A 136 14.24 3.23 18.64
CA LYS A 136 14.92 4.16 17.74
C LYS A 136 14.71 3.74 16.28
N GLU A 137 14.57 4.71 15.38
CA GLU A 137 14.24 4.49 13.99
C GLU A 137 15.20 3.52 13.26
N ASP A 138 16.50 3.62 13.51
CA ASP A 138 17.50 2.73 12.92
C ASP A 138 17.29 1.25 13.34
N LYS A 139 16.95 1.03 14.61
CA LYS A 139 16.60 -0.30 15.12
C LYS A 139 15.23 -0.76 14.63
N LEU A 140 14.27 0.17 14.53
CA LEU A 140 12.94 -0.12 14.05
C LEU A 140 12.98 -0.61 12.60
N ARG A 141 13.80 0.03 11.73
CA ARG A 141 14.01 -0.39 10.34
C ARG A 141 14.56 -1.81 10.24
N SER A 142 15.61 -2.13 11.01
CA SER A 142 16.18 -3.48 11.00
C SER A 142 15.22 -4.53 11.56
N ALA A 143 14.48 -4.19 12.62
CA ALA A 143 13.50 -5.08 13.23
C ALA A 143 12.29 -5.31 12.32
N PHE A 144 11.83 -4.28 11.60
CA PHE A 144 10.73 -4.41 10.67
C PHE A 144 11.12 -5.25 9.44
N ALA A 145 12.32 -5.06 8.88
CA ALA A 145 12.81 -5.91 7.79
C ALA A 145 12.79 -7.40 8.19
N THR A 146 13.21 -7.73 9.41
CA THR A 146 13.15 -9.11 9.90
C THR A 146 11.70 -9.59 10.05
N TYR A 147 10.81 -8.76 10.60
CA TYR A 147 9.40 -9.08 10.77
C TYR A 147 8.70 -9.29 9.43
N GLU A 148 8.97 -8.44 8.44
CA GLU A 148 8.43 -8.56 7.09
C GLU A 148 8.91 -9.84 6.40
N HIS A 149 10.19 -10.19 6.54
CA HIS A 149 10.72 -11.44 5.99
C HIS A 149 10.01 -12.66 6.57
N ASP A 150 9.78 -12.66 7.87
CA ASP A 150 9.04 -13.75 8.56
C ASP A 150 7.58 -13.79 8.08
N ASP A 151 6.92 -12.63 7.96
CA ASP A 151 5.53 -12.50 7.50
C ASP A 151 5.36 -12.92 6.02
N LEU A 152 6.33 -12.63 5.17
CA LEU A 152 6.35 -13.08 3.77
C LEU A 152 6.53 -14.60 3.66
N GLY A 153 7.28 -15.20 4.57
CA GLY A 153 7.48 -16.65 4.65
C GLY A 153 6.26 -17.43 5.15
N MET A 154 5.43 -16.80 5.98
CA MET A 154 4.26 -17.44 6.57
C MET A 154 3.17 -17.73 5.52
N GLY A 155 2.87 -19.04 5.33
CA GLY A 155 1.81 -19.48 4.42
C GLY A 155 2.15 -19.35 2.93
N SER A 156 3.39 -18.99 2.59
CA SER A 156 3.85 -18.97 1.21
C SER A 156 4.05 -20.38 0.65
N SER A 157 3.50 -20.65 -0.52
CA SER A 157 3.77 -21.87 -1.29
C SER A 157 5.01 -21.76 -2.19
N VAL A 158 5.71 -20.62 -2.12
CA VAL A 158 6.89 -20.34 -2.94
C VAL A 158 8.10 -21.10 -2.41
N THR A 159 8.76 -21.86 -3.28
CA THR A 159 9.92 -22.69 -2.91
C THR A 159 11.21 -21.91 -2.70
N ASN A 160 11.35 -20.74 -3.34
CA ASN A 160 12.50 -19.85 -3.18
C ASN A 160 12.11 -18.60 -2.38
N ILE A 161 12.00 -18.74 -1.06
CA ILE A 161 11.63 -17.65 -0.16
C ILE A 161 12.68 -16.53 -0.15
N GLU A 162 13.98 -16.85 -0.16
CA GLU A 162 15.06 -15.84 -0.16
C GLU A 162 15.01 -14.97 -1.43
N GLY A 163 14.76 -15.59 -2.58
CA GLY A 163 14.56 -14.83 -3.83
C GLY A 163 13.34 -13.94 -3.78
N LEU A 164 12.22 -14.45 -3.26
CA LEU A 164 10.98 -13.70 -3.10
C LEU A 164 11.19 -12.46 -2.19
N ILE A 165 11.83 -12.63 -1.04
CA ILE A 165 12.15 -11.54 -0.11
C ILE A 165 13.01 -10.48 -0.81
N THR A 166 14.03 -10.89 -1.56
CA THR A 166 14.88 -9.97 -2.32
C THR A 166 14.09 -9.17 -3.35
N ASP A 167 13.15 -9.83 -4.03
CA ASP A 167 12.29 -9.19 -5.02
C ASP A 167 11.35 -8.17 -4.38
N TYR A 168 10.73 -8.50 -3.23
CA TYR A 168 9.88 -7.56 -2.48
C TYR A 168 10.69 -6.38 -1.95
N GLU A 169 11.83 -6.60 -1.31
CA GLU A 169 12.69 -5.52 -0.81
C GLU A 169 13.19 -4.59 -1.94
N THR A 170 13.31 -5.11 -3.17
CA THR A 170 13.65 -4.31 -4.35
C THR A 170 12.46 -3.48 -4.83
N ALA A 171 11.26 -4.05 -4.80
CA ALA A 171 10.03 -3.40 -5.30
C ALA A 171 9.45 -2.37 -4.31
N ASP A 172 9.47 -2.71 -3.03
CA ASP A 172 8.95 -1.90 -1.92
C ASP A 172 9.86 -2.03 -0.70
N PRO A 173 10.92 -1.23 -0.60
CA PRO A 173 11.91 -1.35 0.46
C PRO A 173 11.31 -1.18 1.86
N SER A 174 11.53 -2.13 2.75
CA SER A 174 11.00 -2.20 4.11
C SER A 174 11.17 -0.91 4.94
N HIS A 175 12.26 -0.17 4.71
CA HIS A 175 12.51 1.10 5.39
C HIS A 175 11.49 2.20 5.02
N MET A 176 10.85 2.11 3.85
CA MET A 176 9.78 3.05 3.44
C MET A 176 8.53 2.83 4.29
N ALA A 177 8.16 1.58 4.56
CA ALA A 177 7.04 1.24 5.43
C ALA A 177 7.23 1.80 6.84
N VAL A 178 8.44 1.70 7.41
CA VAL A 178 8.76 2.32 8.70
C VAL A 178 8.58 3.83 8.66
N SER A 179 9.09 4.49 7.62
CA SER A 179 9.00 5.95 7.49
C SER A 179 7.55 6.43 7.32
N GLY A 180 6.75 5.69 6.54
CA GLY A 180 5.32 5.96 6.36
C GLY A 180 4.54 5.82 7.66
N ALA A 181 4.73 4.69 8.36
CA ALA A 181 4.05 4.42 9.63
C ALA A 181 4.44 5.40 10.73
N LEU A 182 5.73 5.72 10.91
CA LEU A 182 6.17 6.74 11.87
C LEU A 182 5.43 8.06 11.66
N ARG A 183 5.37 8.51 10.41
CA ARG A 183 4.69 9.75 10.07
C ARG A 183 3.18 9.66 10.30
N TYR A 184 2.55 8.53 9.94
CA TYR A 184 1.11 8.29 10.15
C TYR A 184 0.76 8.35 11.64
N TRP A 185 1.43 7.56 12.48
CA TRP A 185 1.16 7.52 13.91
C TRP A 185 1.41 8.86 14.59
N GLN A 186 2.49 9.56 14.24
CA GLN A 186 2.80 10.89 14.79
C GLN A 186 1.77 11.94 14.39
N LYS A 187 1.23 11.86 13.19
CA LYS A 187 0.32 12.88 12.66
C LYS A 187 -1.13 12.67 13.11
N TYR A 188 -1.60 11.44 13.08
CA TYR A 188 -3.02 11.15 13.26
C TYR A 188 -3.35 10.56 14.63
N HIS A 189 -2.40 9.88 15.28
CA HIS A 189 -2.61 9.19 16.55
C HIS A 189 -1.47 9.43 17.56
N PRO A 190 -1.06 10.70 17.80
CA PRO A 190 0.08 10.99 18.70
C PRO A 190 -0.14 10.45 20.12
N ASP A 191 -1.39 10.44 20.58
CA ASP A 191 -1.74 9.95 21.93
C ASP A 191 -1.52 8.43 22.07
N GLN A 192 -1.60 7.68 20.97
CA GLN A 192 -1.40 6.23 20.97
C GLN A 192 0.08 5.81 20.99
N ILE A 193 0.99 6.75 20.71
CA ILE A 193 2.44 6.49 20.68
C ILE A 193 3.21 7.30 21.73
N SER A 194 2.52 8.15 22.50
CA SER A 194 3.13 8.87 23.61
C SER A 194 3.41 7.91 24.75
N THR A 195 4.66 7.74 25.13
CA THR A 195 5.01 7.17 26.43
C THR A 195 4.50 8.15 27.49
N GLU A 196 3.57 7.75 28.34
CA GLU A 196 3.28 8.48 29.58
C GLU A 196 4.59 8.61 30.35
N GLN A 197 5.20 9.79 30.29
CA GLN A 197 6.14 10.18 31.31
C GLN A 197 5.30 10.33 32.56
N SER A 198 5.25 9.26 33.35
CA SER A 198 4.71 9.31 34.71
C SER A 198 5.36 10.50 35.41
N THR A 199 4.60 11.53 35.62
CA THR A 199 4.81 12.55 36.60
C THR A 199 4.86 11.88 37.97
N LEU A 200 6.05 11.44 38.37
CA LEU A 200 6.40 11.25 39.76
C LEU A 200 7.04 12.56 40.21
N SER A 201 6.21 13.45 40.68
CA SER A 201 6.59 14.52 41.62
C SER A 201 6.43 14.04 43.04
#